data_062ab1b811b27b68fad6b585b4cd16c8
#
_entry.id   062ab1b811b27b68fad6b585b4cd16c8
#
_cell.length_a   1.000
_cell.length_b   1.000
_cell.length_c   1.000
_cell.angle_alpha   90.00
_cell.angle_beta   90.00
_cell.angle_gamma   90.00
#
_symmetry.space_group_name_H-M   'P 1'
#
loop_
_entity.id
_entity.type
_entity.pdbx_description
1 polymer ?
#
loop_
_entity_poly.entity_id
_entity_poly.type
_entity_poly.pdbx_seq_one_letter_code
_entity_poly.pdbx_strand_id
1 'polypeptide(L)'
;YENGLGDILEQLRNLTPRYLAVVDKPERLNREFVMEGHRLSRKIDNDIYADYIWSIITGYTAEDAMRMVEKSAKPFVIRTALNTTGELSDGKYFERFAYMSDGGEPGGWGERGLADSVTRSYQINKWEILSKWVEKYKEIDPDLLVTSSHATEKNLEMPFTVGNLKPQGGRLYADFISPEFLEGTQHPRVYFAAGNCLIGNINNDPESMAVAWLSGMDATA
;
A
#
# COMPACT_ATOMS: atom_id res chain seq x y z
N TYR A 1 -1.71 3.76 26.23
CA TYR A 1 -0.45 4.52 26.32
C TYR A 1 -0.77 5.99 26.70
N GLU A 2 -1.01 6.23 28.00
CA GLU A 2 -1.28 7.59 28.48
C GLU A 2 -0.04 8.48 28.41
N ASN A 3 1.17 7.93 28.33
CA ASN A 3 2.44 8.64 28.38
C ASN A 3 3.31 8.52 27.09
N GLY A 4 2.77 7.93 26.02
CA GLY A 4 3.45 7.79 24.74
C GLY A 4 4.46 6.62 24.66
N LEU A 5 5.14 6.52 23.50
CA LEU A 5 6.11 5.43 23.23
C LEU A 5 7.38 5.55 24.07
N GLY A 6 7.65 6.73 24.67
CA GLY A 6 8.87 6.97 25.47
C GLY A 6 9.01 6.08 26.71
N ASP A 7 7.89 5.60 27.28
CA ASP A 7 7.89 4.80 28.51
C ASP A 7 8.51 3.40 28.34
N ILE A 8 8.62 2.93 27.09
CA ILE A 8 9.20 1.61 26.78
C ILE A 8 10.70 1.67 26.45
N LEU A 9 11.31 2.85 26.47
CA LEU A 9 12.71 3.02 26.01
C LEU A 9 13.69 2.16 26.83
N GLU A 10 13.54 2.11 28.15
CA GLU A 10 14.41 1.29 28.99
C GLU A 10 14.27 -0.20 28.69
N GLN A 11 13.04 -0.65 28.44
CA GLN A 11 12.78 -2.03 28.04
C GLN A 11 13.42 -2.35 26.69
N LEU A 12 13.32 -1.44 25.71
CA LEU A 12 13.94 -1.59 24.40
C LEU A 12 15.47 -1.62 24.50
N ARG A 13 16.09 -0.80 25.37
CA ARG A 13 17.53 -0.84 25.64
C ARG A 13 17.99 -2.18 26.20
N ASN A 14 17.21 -2.76 27.09
CA ASN A 14 17.52 -4.06 27.69
C ASN A 14 17.33 -5.22 26.69
N LEU A 15 16.32 -5.15 25.83
CA LEU A 15 15.99 -6.20 24.86
C LEU A 15 16.80 -6.11 23.56
N THR A 16 17.23 -4.91 23.17
CA THR A 16 17.92 -4.64 21.90
C THR A 16 17.29 -5.37 20.71
N PRO A 17 16.00 -5.16 20.43
CA PRO A 17 15.30 -5.91 19.40
C PRO A 17 15.80 -5.51 18.01
N ARG A 18 15.91 -6.48 17.10
CA ARG A 18 16.16 -6.19 15.68
C ARG A 18 14.89 -5.70 14.96
N TYR A 19 13.74 -6.20 15.37
CA TYR A 19 12.44 -5.87 14.81
C TYR A 19 11.45 -5.54 15.93
N LEU A 20 10.63 -4.54 15.70
CA LEU A 20 9.57 -4.11 16.62
C LEU A 20 8.24 -3.99 15.83
N ALA A 21 7.22 -4.71 16.27
CA ALA A 21 5.87 -4.54 15.78
C ALA A 21 5.03 -3.80 16.81
N VAL A 22 4.42 -2.69 16.41
CA VAL A 22 3.48 -1.93 17.23
C VAL A 22 2.08 -2.29 16.79
N VAL A 23 1.26 -2.81 17.72
CA VAL A 23 -0.15 -3.15 17.44
C VAL A 23 -1.04 -2.08 18.05
N ASP A 24 -1.78 -1.37 17.23
CA ASP A 24 -2.71 -0.36 17.73
C ASP A 24 -3.89 -0.15 16.76
N LYS A 25 -4.95 0.48 17.28
CA LYS A 25 -6.15 0.82 16.51
C LYS A 25 -5.91 2.05 15.64
N PRO A 26 -6.56 2.15 14.47
CA PRO A 26 -6.43 3.31 13.58
C PRO A 26 -6.70 4.65 14.27
N GLU A 27 -7.65 4.71 15.19
CA GLU A 27 -8.04 5.93 15.91
C GLU A 27 -6.93 6.51 16.80
N ARG A 28 -5.86 5.76 17.01
CA ARG A 28 -4.69 6.17 17.79
C ARG A 28 -3.45 6.43 16.96
N LEU A 29 -3.54 6.20 15.65
CA LEU A 29 -2.43 6.32 14.72
C LEU A 29 -2.53 7.61 13.93
N ASN A 30 -1.55 8.47 14.11
CA ASN A 30 -1.41 9.72 13.39
C ASN A 30 0.07 10.03 13.09
N ARG A 31 0.31 11.15 12.43
CA ARG A 31 1.67 11.58 12.09
C ARG A 31 2.57 11.74 13.31
N GLU A 32 2.05 12.26 14.40
CA GLU A 32 2.83 12.47 15.64
C GLU A 32 3.28 11.13 16.22
N PHE A 33 2.38 10.14 16.29
CA PHE A 33 2.72 8.78 16.70
C PHE A 33 3.87 8.18 15.86
N VAL A 34 3.80 8.32 14.53
CA VAL A 34 4.86 7.84 13.63
C VAL A 34 6.18 8.57 13.86
N MET A 35 6.12 9.90 14.05
CA MET A 35 7.32 10.70 14.35
C MET A 35 7.94 10.31 15.68
N GLU A 36 7.15 10.03 16.71
CA GLU A 36 7.65 9.54 18.00
C GLU A 36 8.29 8.15 17.87
N GLY A 37 7.68 7.24 17.12
CA GLY A 37 8.26 5.93 16.82
C GLY A 37 9.65 6.05 16.15
N HIS A 38 9.79 6.92 15.17
CA HIS A 38 11.08 7.21 14.54
C HIS A 38 12.09 7.87 15.48
N ARG A 39 11.65 8.74 16.38
CA ARG A 39 12.55 9.32 17.39
C ARG A 39 13.00 8.29 18.42
N LEU A 40 12.09 7.42 18.82
CA LEU A 40 12.37 6.34 19.77
C LEU A 40 13.36 5.33 19.20
N SER A 41 13.23 4.99 17.90
CA SER A 41 14.13 4.03 17.25
C SER A 41 15.60 4.48 17.16
N ARG A 42 15.91 5.70 17.54
CA ARG A 42 17.28 6.29 17.55
C ARG A 42 17.78 6.59 18.96
N LYS A 43 17.17 6.02 19.98
CA LYS A 43 17.49 6.36 21.38
C LYS A 43 18.02 5.18 22.20
N ILE A 44 18.19 4.02 21.57
CA ILE A 44 18.70 2.85 22.30
C ILE A 44 20.17 3.06 22.65
N ASP A 45 20.97 3.52 21.68
CA ASP A 45 22.36 3.87 21.89
C ASP A 45 22.64 5.37 21.65
N ASN A 46 23.90 5.76 21.43
CA ASN A 46 24.32 7.17 21.31
C ASN A 46 24.65 7.59 19.87
N ASP A 47 24.36 6.75 18.87
CA ASP A 47 24.58 7.12 17.48
C ASP A 47 23.32 7.80 16.86
N ILE A 48 23.39 8.15 15.56
CA ILE A 48 22.32 8.87 14.86
C ILE A 48 21.41 7.93 14.04
N TYR A 49 21.71 6.65 14.00
CA TYR A 49 21.00 5.68 13.19
C TYR A 49 19.80 5.08 13.92
N ALA A 50 18.96 4.37 13.20
CA ALA A 50 17.86 3.63 13.78
C ALA A 50 18.37 2.27 14.30
N ASP A 51 18.10 1.98 15.55
CA ASP A 51 18.57 0.78 16.26
C ASP A 51 17.79 -0.49 15.92
N TYR A 52 16.56 -0.31 15.39
CA TYR A 52 15.69 -1.40 15.01
C TYR A 52 14.77 -1.03 13.84
N ILE A 53 14.31 -2.03 13.11
CA ILE A 53 13.28 -1.90 12.09
C ILE A 53 11.92 -2.05 12.77
N TRP A 54 11.01 -1.11 12.55
CA TRP A 54 9.71 -1.17 13.16
C TRP A 54 8.57 -1.01 12.14
N SER A 55 7.41 -1.57 12.49
CA SER A 55 6.20 -1.52 11.70
C SER A 55 4.97 -1.36 12.58
N ILE A 56 3.85 -1.02 11.96
CA ILE A 56 2.55 -0.92 12.61
C ILE A 56 1.66 -2.04 12.07
N ILE A 57 1.08 -2.80 12.99
CA ILE A 57 0.03 -3.78 12.72
C ILE A 57 -1.29 -3.15 13.11
N THR A 58 -2.15 -2.91 12.15
CA THR A 58 -3.47 -2.30 12.34
C THR A 58 -4.44 -2.82 11.28
N GLY A 59 -5.72 -2.46 11.39
CA GLY A 59 -6.74 -2.82 10.42
C GLY A 59 -8.05 -2.10 10.75
N TYR A 60 -9.03 -2.15 9.87
CA TYR A 60 -10.36 -1.61 10.12
C TYR A 60 -11.04 -2.36 11.28
N THR A 61 -10.81 -3.67 11.36
CA THR A 61 -11.19 -4.52 12.49
C THR A 61 -9.97 -5.25 13.07
N ALA A 62 -10.13 -5.86 14.23
CA ALA A 62 -9.08 -6.70 14.82
C ALA A 62 -8.79 -7.95 13.97
N GLU A 63 -9.81 -8.49 13.32
CA GLU A 63 -9.72 -9.63 12.42
C GLU A 63 -8.87 -9.28 11.19
N ASP A 64 -8.98 -8.05 10.66
CA ASP A 64 -8.14 -7.58 9.56
C ASP A 64 -6.66 -7.56 9.95
N ALA A 65 -6.35 -7.01 11.13
CA ALA A 65 -4.99 -6.99 11.66
C ALA A 65 -4.44 -8.42 11.88
N MET A 66 -5.27 -9.34 12.36
CA MET A 66 -4.89 -10.75 12.53
C MET A 66 -4.60 -11.42 11.18
N ARG A 67 -5.44 -11.21 10.16
CA ARG A 67 -5.19 -11.76 8.81
C ARG A 67 -3.84 -11.30 8.25
N MET A 68 -3.48 -10.04 8.44
CA MET A 68 -2.17 -9.53 8.03
C MET A 68 -1.02 -10.31 8.69
N VAL A 69 -1.10 -10.56 9.99
CA VAL A 69 -0.09 -11.34 10.73
C VAL A 69 -0.01 -12.78 10.24
N GLU A 70 -1.15 -13.43 10.06
CA GLU A 70 -1.23 -14.83 9.59
C GLU A 70 -0.64 -14.99 8.17
N LYS A 71 -0.95 -14.06 7.27
CA LYS A 71 -0.39 -14.06 5.91
C LYS A 71 1.12 -13.82 5.91
N SER A 72 1.62 -12.96 6.79
CA SER A 72 3.05 -12.64 6.94
C SER A 72 3.89 -13.80 7.48
N ALA A 73 3.29 -14.82 8.07
CA ALA A 73 3.98 -15.98 8.63
C ALA A 73 4.62 -16.90 7.58
N LYS A 74 4.28 -16.73 6.30
CA LYS A 74 4.81 -17.56 5.21
C LYS A 74 5.78 -16.76 4.34
N PRO A 75 6.82 -17.41 3.78
CA PRO A 75 7.67 -16.77 2.78
C PRO A 75 6.83 -16.24 1.62
N PHE A 76 7.10 -14.99 1.23
CA PHE A 76 6.38 -14.32 0.18
C PHE A 76 7.26 -14.13 -1.06
N VAL A 77 6.75 -14.50 -2.21
CA VAL A 77 7.43 -14.34 -3.51
C VAL A 77 6.57 -13.47 -4.41
N ILE A 78 7.06 -12.31 -4.80
CA ILE A 78 6.39 -11.39 -5.70
C ILE A 78 6.57 -11.89 -7.14
N ARG A 79 5.51 -12.32 -7.79
CA ARG A 79 5.49 -12.81 -9.17
C ARG A 79 4.71 -11.92 -10.11
N THR A 80 3.71 -11.24 -9.58
CA THR A 80 2.79 -10.42 -10.36
C THR A 80 2.76 -8.98 -9.84
N ALA A 81 2.63 -8.01 -10.75
CA ALA A 81 2.55 -6.61 -10.35
C ALA A 81 1.56 -5.81 -11.21
N LEU A 82 0.93 -4.83 -10.58
CA LEU A 82 0.04 -3.87 -11.23
C LEU A 82 0.36 -2.46 -10.74
N ASN A 83 0.65 -1.55 -11.66
CA ASN A 83 1.09 -0.19 -11.33
C ASN A 83 0.13 0.87 -11.88
N THR A 84 0.11 2.05 -11.23
CA THR A 84 -0.48 3.29 -11.78
C THR A 84 0.60 4.25 -12.28
N THR A 85 1.79 3.76 -12.56
CA THR A 85 2.93 4.55 -13.04
C THR A 85 3.76 3.76 -14.03
N GLY A 86 4.37 4.46 -14.99
CA GLY A 86 5.32 3.89 -15.93
C GLY A 86 6.76 3.71 -15.37
N GLU A 87 7.03 4.12 -14.13
CA GLU A 87 8.39 4.06 -13.54
C GLU A 87 8.92 2.63 -13.40
N LEU A 88 8.02 1.66 -13.22
CA LEU A 88 8.35 0.24 -13.20
C LEU A 88 7.91 -0.48 -14.50
N SER A 89 7.92 0.22 -15.62
CA SER A 89 7.48 -0.31 -16.91
C SER A 89 8.35 -1.47 -17.43
N ASP A 90 9.59 -1.59 -16.96
CA ASP A 90 10.48 -2.72 -17.26
C ASP A 90 10.10 -3.99 -16.47
N GLY A 91 8.89 -4.47 -16.66
CA GLY A 91 8.31 -5.60 -15.93
C GLY A 91 9.00 -6.96 -16.13
N LYS A 92 10.27 -7.02 -16.59
CA LYS A 92 11.01 -8.26 -16.90
C LYS A 92 11.20 -9.21 -15.70
N TYR A 93 11.08 -8.69 -14.48
CA TYR A 93 11.25 -9.48 -13.26
C TYR A 93 9.95 -10.15 -12.79
N PHE A 94 8.80 -9.82 -13.40
CA PHE A 94 7.51 -10.36 -13.04
C PHE A 94 7.02 -11.38 -14.06
N GLU A 95 6.34 -12.39 -13.60
CA GLU A 95 5.68 -13.38 -14.47
C GLU A 95 4.50 -12.76 -15.23
N ARG A 96 3.73 -11.91 -14.53
CA ARG A 96 2.67 -11.07 -15.12
C ARG A 96 2.81 -9.64 -14.61
N PHE A 97 2.62 -8.70 -15.51
CA PHE A 97 2.80 -7.30 -15.21
C PHE A 97 1.89 -6.44 -16.05
N ALA A 98 1.28 -5.42 -15.43
CA ALA A 98 0.60 -4.36 -16.14
C ALA A 98 0.85 -3.01 -15.46
N TYR A 99 0.84 -1.95 -16.24
CA TYR A 99 0.99 -0.58 -15.75
C TYR A 99 0.17 0.40 -16.58
N MET A 100 -0.21 1.51 -15.96
CA MET A 100 -0.69 2.70 -16.64
C MET A 100 0.36 3.80 -16.58
N SER A 101 0.36 4.65 -17.57
CA SER A 101 1.22 5.84 -17.60
C SER A 101 0.42 7.03 -18.11
N ASP A 102 0.54 8.16 -17.44
CA ASP A 102 0.04 9.45 -17.85
C ASP A 102 1.07 10.25 -18.66
N GLY A 103 2.18 9.63 -19.02
CA GLY A 103 3.22 10.19 -19.89
C GLY A 103 2.80 10.22 -21.35
N GLY A 104 2.12 11.28 -21.76
CA GLY A 104 1.70 11.50 -23.15
C GLY A 104 0.19 11.30 -23.40
N GLU A 105 -0.32 12.01 -24.38
CA GLU A 105 -1.70 11.88 -24.87
C GLU A 105 -1.72 11.00 -26.14
N PRO A 106 -2.64 10.04 -26.25
CA PRO A 106 -3.55 9.47 -25.24
C PRO A 106 -2.83 8.55 -24.28
N GLY A 107 -3.42 8.31 -23.10
CA GLY A 107 -2.84 7.52 -22.02
C GLY A 107 -2.19 6.21 -22.42
N GLY A 108 -1.07 5.89 -21.78
CA GLY A 108 -0.32 4.66 -22.02
C GLY A 108 -0.75 3.52 -21.11
N TRP A 109 -0.86 2.35 -21.68
CA TRP A 109 -1.06 1.09 -20.99
C TRP A 109 -0.01 0.10 -21.46
N GLY A 110 0.66 -0.57 -20.54
CA GLY A 110 1.59 -1.64 -20.86
C GLY A 110 1.24 -2.90 -20.10
N GLU A 111 1.40 -4.04 -20.75
CA GLU A 111 1.19 -5.34 -20.13
C GLU A 111 2.16 -6.40 -20.64
N ARG A 112 2.44 -7.39 -19.79
CA ARG A 112 3.20 -8.59 -20.13
C ARG A 112 2.55 -9.81 -19.47
N GLY A 113 2.31 -10.84 -20.26
CA GLY A 113 1.86 -12.14 -19.76
C GLY A 113 3.02 -13.10 -19.45
N LEU A 114 2.70 -14.23 -18.84
CA LEU A 114 3.66 -15.28 -18.47
C LEU A 114 4.56 -15.77 -19.63
N ALA A 115 4.02 -15.84 -20.83
CA ALA A 115 4.73 -16.33 -22.01
C ALA A 115 5.48 -15.22 -22.79
N ASP A 116 5.29 -13.96 -22.42
CA ASP A 116 5.81 -12.84 -23.18
C ASP A 116 7.21 -12.45 -22.69
N SER A 117 8.16 -12.36 -23.60
CA SER A 117 9.50 -11.81 -23.32
C SER A 117 9.54 -10.28 -23.37
N VAL A 118 8.51 -9.64 -23.91
CA VAL A 118 8.44 -8.19 -24.15
C VAL A 118 7.14 -7.63 -23.60
N THR A 119 7.22 -6.48 -22.97
CA THR A 119 6.04 -5.70 -22.55
C THR A 119 5.37 -5.11 -23.80
N ARG A 120 4.09 -5.36 -23.97
CA ARG A 120 3.28 -4.74 -25.02
C ARG A 120 2.71 -3.44 -24.49
N SER A 121 2.76 -2.39 -25.29
CA SER A 121 2.22 -1.07 -24.93
C SER A 121 1.07 -0.71 -25.85
N TYR A 122 0.06 -0.14 -25.27
CA TYR A 122 -1.18 0.27 -25.95
C TYR A 122 -1.53 1.72 -25.61
N GLN A 123 -2.24 2.37 -26.50
CA GLN A 123 -2.91 3.61 -26.17
C GLN A 123 -4.33 3.29 -25.67
N ILE A 124 -4.77 4.00 -24.65
CA ILE A 124 -6.09 3.84 -24.07
C ILE A 124 -6.75 5.20 -23.89
N ASN A 125 -8.06 5.23 -24.09
CA ASN A 125 -8.87 6.40 -23.78
C ASN A 125 -8.78 6.70 -22.27
N LYS A 126 -8.42 7.92 -21.92
CA LYS A 126 -8.27 8.34 -20.52
C LYS A 126 -9.52 8.08 -19.68
N TRP A 127 -10.71 8.15 -20.26
CA TRP A 127 -11.98 7.88 -19.58
C TRP A 127 -12.20 6.39 -19.21
N GLU A 128 -11.38 5.49 -19.76
CA GLU A 128 -11.44 4.06 -19.49
C GLU A 128 -10.35 3.58 -18.53
N ILE A 129 -9.45 4.47 -18.11
CA ILE A 129 -8.26 4.12 -17.32
C ILE A 129 -8.63 3.41 -16.02
N LEU A 130 -9.53 3.96 -15.22
CA LEU A 130 -9.90 3.36 -13.94
C LEU A 130 -10.60 2.01 -14.14
N SER A 131 -11.55 1.91 -15.06
CA SER A 131 -12.24 0.63 -15.33
C SER A 131 -11.27 -0.42 -15.86
N LYS A 132 -10.33 -0.02 -16.72
CA LYS A 132 -9.29 -0.92 -17.23
C LYS A 132 -8.33 -1.37 -16.13
N TRP A 133 -7.96 -0.47 -15.23
CA TRP A 133 -7.13 -0.82 -14.07
C TRP A 133 -7.85 -1.82 -13.15
N VAL A 134 -9.14 -1.59 -12.87
CA VAL A 134 -9.95 -2.51 -12.05
C VAL A 134 -10.10 -3.88 -12.72
N GLU A 135 -10.34 -3.91 -14.04
CA GLU A 135 -10.36 -5.16 -14.83
C GLU A 135 -9.04 -5.94 -14.67
N LYS A 136 -7.90 -5.25 -14.83
CA LYS A 136 -6.58 -5.86 -14.71
C LYS A 136 -6.23 -6.25 -13.27
N TYR A 137 -6.69 -5.49 -12.30
CA TYR A 137 -6.57 -5.86 -10.90
C TYR A 137 -7.22 -7.23 -10.62
N LYS A 138 -8.42 -7.44 -11.12
CA LYS A 138 -9.14 -8.73 -11.00
C LYS A 138 -8.49 -9.86 -11.80
N GLU A 139 -8.01 -9.56 -13.00
CA GLU A 139 -7.38 -10.55 -13.90
C GLU A 139 -6.01 -11.01 -13.39
N ILE A 140 -5.18 -10.09 -12.93
CA ILE A 140 -3.79 -10.37 -12.52
C ILE A 140 -3.74 -10.89 -11.09
N ASP A 141 -4.63 -10.43 -10.22
CA ASP A 141 -4.58 -10.63 -8.76
C ASP A 141 -3.16 -10.36 -8.23
N PRO A 142 -2.68 -9.09 -8.28
CA PRO A 142 -1.26 -8.80 -8.15
C PRO A 142 -0.72 -9.05 -6.76
N ASP A 143 0.50 -9.59 -6.67
CA ASP A 143 1.29 -9.69 -5.45
C ASP A 143 1.86 -8.31 -5.03
N LEU A 144 2.15 -7.45 -6.02
CA LEU A 144 2.67 -6.10 -5.82
C LEU A 144 1.77 -5.08 -6.50
N LEU A 145 1.34 -4.10 -5.73
CA LEU A 145 0.67 -2.91 -6.23
C LEU A 145 1.58 -1.70 -6.03
N VAL A 146 1.81 -0.95 -7.09
CA VAL A 146 2.59 0.30 -7.03
C VAL A 146 1.74 1.44 -7.55
N THR A 147 1.59 2.49 -6.76
CA THR A 147 0.86 3.68 -7.16
C THR A 147 1.72 4.94 -7.06
N SER A 148 1.52 5.85 -8.03
CA SER A 148 2.16 7.17 -8.06
C SER A 148 1.18 8.15 -8.71
N SER A 149 0.62 9.04 -7.91
CA SER A 149 -0.29 10.11 -8.35
C SER A 149 -0.66 11.00 -7.17
N HIS A 150 -1.46 12.03 -7.40
CA HIS A 150 -2.01 12.83 -6.31
C HIS A 150 -2.87 12.00 -5.38
N ALA A 151 -2.70 12.20 -4.09
CA ALA A 151 -3.44 11.47 -3.07
C ALA A 151 -3.60 12.29 -1.78
N THR A 152 -4.57 11.90 -1.01
CA THR A 152 -4.77 12.28 0.39
C THR A 152 -4.98 11.01 1.20
N GLU A 153 -5.17 11.14 2.50
CA GLU A 153 -5.58 10.02 3.36
C GLU A 153 -6.97 9.46 3.01
N LYS A 154 -7.74 10.16 2.16
CA LYS A 154 -9.11 9.79 1.76
C LYS A 154 -9.27 9.50 0.27
N ASN A 155 -8.23 9.65 -0.51
CA ASN A 155 -8.35 9.61 -1.96
C ASN A 155 -7.03 9.28 -2.63
N LEU A 156 -7.08 8.40 -3.61
CA LEU A 156 -6.02 8.20 -4.59
C LEU A 156 -6.57 8.53 -5.97
N GLU A 157 -6.06 9.60 -6.56
CA GLU A 157 -6.42 10.02 -7.92
C GLU A 157 -5.77 9.06 -8.94
N MET A 158 -6.54 8.62 -9.91
CA MET A 158 -6.03 7.76 -10.97
C MET A 158 -5.32 8.59 -12.05
N PRO A 159 -4.40 8.00 -12.84
CA PRO A 159 -3.73 8.71 -13.92
C PRO A 159 -4.69 9.50 -14.81
N PHE A 160 -4.23 10.63 -15.34
CA PHE A 160 -5.03 11.63 -16.10
C PHE A 160 -6.12 12.33 -15.30
N THR A 161 -6.07 12.25 -13.97
CA THR A 161 -7.09 12.83 -13.08
C THR A 161 -8.53 12.33 -13.36
N VAL A 162 -8.64 11.10 -13.85
CA VAL A 162 -9.93 10.50 -14.21
C VAL A 162 -10.28 9.36 -13.26
N GLY A 163 -11.18 9.65 -12.33
CA GLY A 163 -11.63 8.72 -11.30
C GLY A 163 -10.67 8.60 -10.12
N ASN A 164 -11.16 8.00 -9.04
CA ASN A 164 -10.44 7.85 -7.80
C ASN A 164 -10.67 6.48 -7.16
N LEU A 165 -9.70 6.03 -6.37
CA LEU A 165 -9.92 5.04 -5.33
C LEU A 165 -10.14 5.75 -4.00
N LYS A 166 -11.16 5.34 -3.25
CA LYS A 166 -11.54 5.91 -1.95
C LYS A 166 -11.74 4.84 -0.91
N PRO A 167 -11.46 5.11 0.38
CA PRO A 167 -11.78 4.19 1.45
C PRO A 167 -13.27 4.25 1.79
N GLN A 168 -13.87 3.10 2.03
CA GLN A 168 -15.25 3.00 2.50
C GLN A 168 -15.46 1.66 3.24
N GLY A 169 -15.76 1.72 4.53
CA GLY A 169 -15.97 0.53 5.35
C GLY A 169 -14.75 -0.40 5.39
N GLY A 170 -13.54 0.15 5.51
CA GLY A 170 -12.29 -0.61 5.48
C GLY A 170 -11.94 -1.23 4.13
N ARG A 171 -12.63 -0.86 3.04
CA ARG A 171 -12.41 -1.37 1.68
C ARG A 171 -12.11 -0.23 0.73
N LEU A 172 -11.52 -0.54 -0.42
CA LEU A 172 -11.34 0.42 -1.50
C LEU A 172 -12.52 0.39 -2.46
N TYR A 173 -12.95 1.57 -2.84
CA TYR A 173 -14.06 1.84 -3.73
C TYR A 173 -13.59 2.65 -4.94
N ALA A 174 -13.77 2.11 -6.14
CA ALA A 174 -13.55 2.81 -7.40
C ALA A 174 -14.79 3.64 -7.74
N ASP A 175 -14.67 4.97 -7.89
CA ASP A 175 -15.80 5.92 -7.90
C ASP A 175 -16.20 6.46 -9.28
N PHE A 176 -15.73 5.86 -10.39
CA PHE A 176 -15.91 6.43 -11.72
C PHE A 176 -16.54 5.44 -12.72
N ILE A 177 -17.46 5.93 -13.57
CA ILE A 177 -18.21 5.23 -14.64
C ILE A 177 -18.98 3.99 -14.15
N SER A 178 -18.29 2.99 -13.62
CA SER A 178 -18.89 1.77 -13.05
C SER A 178 -18.41 1.60 -11.61
N PRO A 179 -19.02 2.31 -10.65
CA PRO A 179 -18.58 2.29 -9.27
C PRO A 179 -18.61 0.88 -8.67
N GLU A 180 -17.49 0.44 -8.08
CA GLU A 180 -17.42 -0.87 -7.45
C GLU A 180 -16.37 -0.94 -6.34
N PHE A 181 -16.57 -1.87 -5.41
CA PHE A 181 -15.57 -2.22 -4.42
C PHE A 181 -14.51 -3.15 -5.03
N LEU A 182 -13.26 -2.89 -4.67
CA LEU A 182 -12.19 -3.83 -4.95
C LEU A 182 -12.22 -4.96 -3.92
N GLU A 183 -12.04 -6.18 -4.38
CA GLU A 183 -12.00 -7.34 -3.51
C GLU A 183 -10.56 -7.65 -3.09
N GLY A 184 -10.42 -8.17 -1.88
CA GLY A 184 -9.16 -8.68 -1.37
C GLY A 184 -8.72 -9.96 -2.07
N THR A 185 -7.51 -10.37 -1.77
CA THR A 185 -6.91 -11.60 -2.28
C THR A 185 -6.80 -12.67 -1.19
N GLN A 186 -6.58 -13.92 -1.60
CA GLN A 186 -6.33 -15.03 -0.68
C GLN A 186 -4.84 -15.22 -0.34
N HIS A 187 -3.95 -14.46 -0.98
CA HIS A 187 -2.50 -14.50 -0.74
C HIS A 187 -1.98 -13.17 -0.17
N PRO A 188 -0.77 -13.15 0.42
CA PRO A 188 -0.12 -11.91 0.83
C PRO A 188 0.06 -10.97 -0.35
N ARG A 189 -0.02 -9.66 -0.08
CA ARG A 189 0.19 -8.61 -1.08
C ARG A 189 1.02 -7.49 -0.49
N VAL A 190 1.88 -6.90 -1.30
CA VAL A 190 2.61 -5.67 -0.97
C VAL A 190 1.98 -4.50 -1.70
N TYR A 191 1.67 -3.45 -0.97
CA TYR A 191 1.31 -2.16 -1.52
C TYR A 191 2.47 -1.17 -1.33
N PHE A 192 2.96 -0.61 -2.41
CA PHE A 192 4.04 0.37 -2.41
C PHE A 192 3.56 1.71 -2.98
N ALA A 193 3.46 2.70 -2.12
CA ALA A 193 3.07 4.07 -2.46
C ALA A 193 4.29 4.86 -2.92
N ALA A 194 4.58 4.83 -4.23
CA ALA A 194 5.72 5.50 -4.83
C ALA A 194 5.35 6.93 -5.27
N GLY A 195 5.43 7.91 -4.36
CA GLY A 195 5.17 9.31 -4.70
C GLY A 195 3.73 9.78 -4.48
N ASN A 196 2.93 9.05 -3.72
CA ASN A 196 1.59 9.48 -3.32
C ASN A 196 1.65 10.33 -2.05
N CYS A 197 1.11 11.56 -2.10
CA CYS A 197 1.02 12.44 -0.93
C CYS A 197 0.02 11.88 0.09
N LEU A 198 0.37 11.87 1.37
CA LEU A 198 -0.49 11.56 2.52
C LEU A 198 -1.22 10.20 2.50
N ILE A 199 -1.04 9.37 1.50
CA ILE A 199 -1.80 8.12 1.36
C ILE A 199 -1.54 7.13 2.52
N GLY A 200 -0.38 7.18 3.13
CA GLY A 200 -0.02 6.39 4.31
C GLY A 200 -0.46 7.01 5.64
N ASN A 201 -1.06 8.21 5.62
CA ASN A 201 -1.49 8.89 6.84
C ASN A 201 -2.85 8.35 7.30
N ILE A 202 -2.90 7.74 8.47
CA ILE A 202 -4.15 7.25 9.06
C ILE A 202 -4.94 8.38 9.72
N ASN A 203 -4.25 9.32 10.35
CA ASN A 203 -4.84 10.54 10.93
C ASN A 203 -5.96 10.29 11.96
N ASN A 204 -5.81 9.27 12.78
CA ASN A 204 -6.80 8.82 13.78
C ASN A 204 -8.13 8.36 13.17
N ASP A 205 -8.14 7.94 11.91
CA ASP A 205 -9.35 7.67 11.17
C ASP A 205 -9.31 6.26 10.53
N PRO A 206 -10.17 5.33 10.95
CA PRO A 206 -10.26 4.01 10.34
C PRO A 206 -10.68 4.05 8.86
N GLU A 207 -11.38 5.10 8.43
CA GLU A 207 -11.75 5.34 7.03
C GLU A 207 -10.61 6.03 6.27
N SER A 208 -9.36 5.61 6.46
CA SER A 208 -8.22 6.09 5.70
C SER A 208 -7.80 5.13 4.58
N MET A 209 -7.14 5.68 3.56
CA MET A 209 -6.58 4.89 2.46
C MET A 209 -5.64 3.80 2.97
N ALA A 210 -4.76 4.13 3.93
CA ALA A 210 -3.83 3.17 4.51
C ALA A 210 -4.57 1.98 5.15
N VAL A 211 -5.61 2.23 5.94
CA VAL A 211 -6.41 1.17 6.56
C VAL A 211 -7.14 0.34 5.51
N ALA A 212 -7.71 0.98 4.47
CA ALA A 212 -8.41 0.27 3.41
C ALA A 212 -7.47 -0.63 2.57
N TRP A 213 -6.22 -0.22 2.35
CA TRP A 213 -5.22 -1.08 1.72
C TRP A 213 -4.89 -2.31 2.57
N LEU A 214 -4.72 -2.14 3.88
CA LEU A 214 -4.42 -3.23 4.79
C LEU A 214 -5.60 -4.19 4.97
N SER A 215 -6.82 -3.67 5.12
CA SER A 215 -8.01 -4.45 5.44
C SER A 215 -8.72 -5.00 4.20
N GLY A 216 -9.10 -4.12 3.29
CA GLY A 216 -9.92 -4.47 2.14
C GLY A 216 -9.15 -5.13 1.01
N MET A 217 -7.87 -4.82 0.87
CA MET A 217 -6.99 -5.38 -0.18
C MET A 217 -6.07 -6.46 0.35
N ASP A 218 -6.14 -6.75 1.65
CA ASP A 218 -5.28 -7.73 2.31
C ASP A 218 -3.77 -7.46 2.11
N ALA A 219 -3.39 -6.21 1.99
CA ALA A 219 -1.98 -5.84 1.93
C ALA A 219 -1.28 -6.20 3.25
N THR A 220 -0.08 -6.72 3.15
CA THR A 220 0.74 -7.11 4.31
C THR A 220 1.92 -6.17 4.55
N ALA A 221 2.15 -5.26 3.65
CA ALA A 221 3.16 -4.22 3.73
C ALA A 221 2.87 -3.10 2.72
#